data_62dc133afdc29afac5f7e316e617a0ee
#
_entry.id   62dc133afdc29afac5f7e316e617a0ee
#
_cell.length_a   1.000
_cell.length_b   1.000
_cell.length_c   1.000
_cell.angle_alpha   90.00
_cell.angle_beta   90.00
_cell.angle_gamma   90.00
#
_symmetry.space_group_name_H-M   'P 1'
#
loop_
_entity.id
_entity.type
_entity.pdbx_description
1 polymer ?
#
loop_
_entity_poly.entity_id
_entity_poly.type
_entity_poly.pdbx_seq_one_letter_code
_entity_poly.pdbx_strand_id
1 'polypeptide(L)'
;MSTVIEIASNKEIVTVTADSGKTAYDVADLMKRNRVGSIIVIDKKGQPMGIITERDMVKRVCFKNVSASRIKVEDVMSSPLITIMAYDSIDTASRVMTRNKIKRLVVLEADNRIVGMLSVSDIIKHLAKILLDDYDRYRSLRFAVDLS
;
A
#
# COMPACT_ATOMS: atom_id res chain seq x y z
N MET A 1 -12.22 -6.33 -16.81
CA MET A 1 -12.02 -6.22 -15.34
C MET A 1 -10.67 -5.55 -15.09
N SER A 2 -10.64 -4.59 -14.21
CA SER A 2 -9.40 -3.84 -13.93
C SER A 2 -8.36 -4.68 -13.21
N THR A 3 -7.11 -4.49 -13.57
CA THR A 3 -5.98 -5.12 -12.90
C THR A 3 -5.40 -4.18 -11.83
N VAL A 4 -4.66 -4.77 -10.91
CA VAL A 4 -4.02 -4.05 -9.80
C VAL A 4 -3.13 -2.92 -10.30
N ILE A 5 -2.30 -3.16 -11.33
CA ILE A 5 -1.36 -2.16 -11.85
C ILE A 5 -2.05 -0.91 -12.41
N GLU A 6 -3.27 -1.05 -12.91
CA GLU A 6 -4.02 0.09 -13.46
C GLU A 6 -4.44 1.10 -12.40
N ILE A 7 -4.59 0.67 -11.14
CA ILE A 7 -5.07 1.53 -10.05
C ILE A 7 -4.09 1.65 -8.89
N ALA A 8 -3.03 0.83 -8.86
CA ALA A 8 -1.99 0.95 -7.85
C ALA A 8 -1.36 2.34 -7.92
N SER A 9 -1.05 2.88 -6.75
CA SER A 9 -0.46 4.20 -6.67
C SER A 9 0.96 4.19 -7.23
N ASN A 10 1.25 5.11 -8.14
CA ASN A 10 2.61 5.41 -8.60
C ASN A 10 3.35 6.31 -7.62
N LYS A 11 2.83 6.49 -6.41
CA LYS A 11 3.49 7.26 -5.38
C LYS A 11 4.88 6.69 -5.14
N GLU A 12 5.80 7.57 -4.84
CA GLU A 12 7.16 7.20 -4.52
C GLU A 12 7.17 6.17 -3.39
N ILE A 13 7.73 4.99 -3.68
CA ILE A 13 7.85 3.92 -2.72
C ILE A 13 9.10 4.18 -1.89
N VAL A 14 8.93 4.27 -0.58
CA VAL A 14 10.02 4.51 0.34
C VAL A 14 10.40 3.19 1.00
N THR A 15 11.68 2.88 0.95
CA THR A 15 12.22 1.64 1.50
C THR A 15 13.28 1.91 2.56
N VAL A 16 13.49 0.92 3.44
CA VAL A 16 14.60 0.88 4.38
C VAL A 16 15.21 -0.52 4.35
N THR A 17 16.53 -0.61 4.45
CA THR A 17 17.21 -1.91 4.41
C THR A 17 17.32 -2.50 5.81
N ALA A 18 16.93 -3.78 5.94
CA ALA A 18 17.13 -4.55 7.15
C ALA A 18 18.62 -4.76 7.42
N ASP A 19 18.98 -4.97 8.67
CA ASP A 19 20.37 -5.16 9.13
C ASP A 19 21.32 -4.01 8.75
N SER A 20 20.77 -2.82 8.53
CA SER A 20 21.54 -1.62 8.16
C SER A 20 21.90 -0.73 9.36
N GLY A 21 21.47 -1.11 10.56
CA GLY A 21 21.59 -0.29 11.75
C GLY A 21 20.51 0.79 11.86
N LYS A 22 19.59 0.85 10.91
CA LYS A 22 18.47 1.79 10.93
C LYS A 22 17.49 1.43 12.04
N THR A 23 16.87 2.44 12.62
CA THR A 23 16.02 2.35 13.80
C THR A 23 14.59 2.80 13.49
N ALA A 24 13.70 2.58 14.46
CA ALA A 24 12.34 3.09 14.38
C ALA A 24 12.30 4.63 14.25
N TYR A 25 13.25 5.33 14.85
CA TYR A 25 13.35 6.79 14.66
C TYR A 25 13.63 7.15 13.21
N ASP A 26 14.55 6.43 12.55
CA ASP A 26 14.84 6.64 11.12
C ASP A 26 13.61 6.41 10.26
N VAL A 27 12.81 5.39 10.60
CA VAL A 27 11.55 5.10 9.88
C VAL A 27 10.54 6.23 10.08
N ALA A 28 10.37 6.71 11.32
CA ALA A 28 9.47 7.83 11.60
C ALA A 28 9.87 9.09 10.82
N ASP A 29 11.16 9.36 10.75
CA ASP A 29 11.71 10.48 9.97
C ASP A 29 11.43 10.33 8.47
N LEU A 30 11.61 9.12 7.92
CA LEU A 30 11.27 8.82 6.52
C LEU A 30 9.78 9.03 6.24
N MET A 31 8.91 8.56 7.13
CA MET A 31 7.46 8.74 6.99
C MET A 31 7.09 10.22 6.96
N LYS A 32 7.65 11.00 7.87
CA LYS A 32 7.40 12.44 7.97
C LYS A 32 7.89 13.19 6.73
N ARG A 33 9.14 12.96 6.33
CA ARG A 33 9.75 13.65 5.19
C ARG A 33 9.08 13.33 3.87
N ASN A 34 8.68 12.07 3.68
CA ASN A 34 8.06 11.62 2.44
C ASN A 34 6.54 11.67 2.46
N ARG A 35 5.94 12.03 3.58
CA ARG A 35 4.48 12.10 3.76
C ARG A 35 3.79 10.79 3.42
N VAL A 36 4.38 9.69 3.86
CA VAL A 36 3.85 8.33 3.66
C VAL A 36 3.53 7.67 4.99
N GLY A 37 2.54 6.79 4.99
CA GLY A 37 2.10 6.05 6.18
C GLY A 37 2.67 4.65 6.27
N SER A 38 3.55 4.28 5.36
CA SER A 38 4.19 2.96 5.36
C SER A 38 5.57 3.02 4.71
N ILE A 39 6.47 2.16 5.20
CA ILE A 39 7.82 1.99 4.68
C ILE A 39 8.01 0.50 4.39
N ILE A 40 8.51 0.17 3.21
CA ILE A 40 8.81 -1.21 2.84
C ILE A 40 10.22 -1.55 3.34
N VAL A 41 10.35 -2.68 4.03
CA VAL A 41 11.64 -3.19 4.48
C VAL A 41 12.16 -4.17 3.43
N ILE A 42 13.37 -3.90 2.96
CA ILE A 42 14.06 -4.74 1.97
C ILE A 42 15.31 -5.37 2.58
N ASP A 43 15.75 -6.47 2.01
CA ASP A 43 17.04 -7.07 2.38
C ASP A 43 18.20 -6.38 1.61
N LYS A 44 19.43 -6.85 1.85
CA LYS A 44 20.62 -6.31 1.21
C LYS A 44 20.63 -6.51 -0.32
N LYS A 45 19.84 -7.45 -0.83
CA LYS A 45 19.67 -7.71 -2.27
C LYS A 45 18.53 -6.90 -2.88
N GLY A 46 17.83 -6.08 -2.08
CA GLY A 46 16.69 -5.30 -2.53
C GLY A 46 15.37 -6.05 -2.57
N GLN A 47 15.31 -7.26 -2.02
CA GLN A 47 14.08 -8.05 -1.99
C GLN A 47 13.19 -7.61 -0.83
N PRO A 48 11.87 -7.47 -1.05
CA PRO A 48 10.95 -7.07 0.02
C PRO A 48 10.85 -8.14 1.09
N MET A 49 10.98 -7.72 2.36
CA MET A 49 10.92 -8.59 3.53
C MET A 49 9.69 -8.36 4.40
N GLY A 50 9.31 -7.11 4.55
CA GLY A 50 8.24 -6.71 5.45
C GLY A 50 7.80 -5.27 5.20
N ILE A 51 6.88 -4.82 6.03
CA ILE A 51 6.35 -3.46 5.97
C ILE A 51 6.24 -2.89 7.37
N ILE A 52 6.49 -1.58 7.49
CA ILE A 52 6.26 -0.83 8.73
C ILE A 52 5.19 0.21 8.43
N THR A 53 4.08 0.13 9.14
CA THR A 53 2.98 1.10 9.03
C THR A 53 2.95 2.00 10.27
N GLU A 54 2.18 3.08 10.21
CA GLU A 54 1.93 3.93 11.37
C GLU A 54 1.39 3.12 12.55
N ARG A 55 0.56 2.11 12.26
CA ARG A 55 0.02 1.21 13.29
C ARG A 55 1.12 0.41 13.97
N ASP A 56 2.11 -0.07 13.22
CA ASP A 56 3.29 -0.75 13.79
C ASP A 56 4.08 0.19 14.69
N MET A 57 4.24 1.44 14.28
CA MET A 57 4.92 2.46 15.09
C MET A 57 4.21 2.69 16.43
N VAL A 58 2.89 2.74 16.44
CA VAL A 58 2.12 2.88 17.67
C VAL A 58 2.26 1.63 18.55
N LYS A 59 2.05 0.45 17.99
CA LYS A 59 2.01 -0.81 18.74
C LYS A 59 3.37 -1.30 19.23
N ARG A 60 4.41 -1.10 18.41
CA ARG A 60 5.73 -1.71 18.64
C ARG A 60 6.80 -0.72 19.07
N VAL A 61 6.51 0.55 19.01
CA VAL A 61 7.43 1.62 19.45
C VAL A 61 6.82 2.41 20.59
N CYS A 62 5.75 3.16 20.34
CA CYS A 62 5.15 4.04 21.34
C CYS A 62 4.67 3.25 22.57
N PHE A 63 4.01 2.12 22.35
CA PHE A 63 3.46 1.30 23.44
C PHE A 63 4.57 0.71 24.33
N LYS A 64 5.74 0.44 23.79
CA LYS A 64 6.86 -0.11 24.55
C LYS A 64 7.52 0.89 25.50
N ASN A 65 7.24 2.16 25.32
CA ASN A 65 7.82 3.26 26.11
C ASN A 65 9.37 3.24 26.15
N VAL A 66 9.96 2.87 25.02
CA VAL A 66 11.40 2.87 24.79
C VAL A 66 11.69 3.87 23.67
N SER A 67 12.85 4.53 23.74
CA SER A 67 13.25 5.47 22.69
C SER A 67 13.27 4.78 21.32
N ALA A 68 12.64 5.43 20.34
CA ALA A 68 12.61 4.93 18.97
C ALA A 68 13.99 4.69 18.38
N SER A 69 14.99 5.46 18.80
CA SER A 69 16.38 5.32 18.36
C SER A 69 17.07 4.04 18.87
N ARG A 70 16.44 3.33 19.79
CA ARG A 70 16.96 2.07 20.36
C ARG A 70 16.27 0.84 19.80
N ILE A 71 15.27 0.99 18.94
CA ILE A 71 14.51 -0.12 18.38
C ILE A 71 14.92 -0.29 16.91
N LYS A 72 15.39 -1.48 16.56
CA LYS A 72 15.81 -1.78 15.20
C LYS A 72 14.60 -1.94 14.27
N VAL A 73 14.79 -1.61 12.99
CA VAL A 73 13.79 -1.77 11.95
C VAL A 73 13.19 -3.19 11.96
N GLU A 74 14.02 -4.21 12.11
CA GLU A 74 13.60 -5.62 12.11
C GLU A 74 12.61 -5.94 13.24
N ASP A 75 12.69 -5.20 14.35
CA ASP A 75 11.83 -5.43 15.52
C ASP A 75 10.49 -4.69 15.44
N VAL A 76 10.33 -3.82 14.44
CA VAL A 76 9.10 -3.06 14.21
C VAL A 76 8.28 -3.61 13.06
N MET A 77 8.93 -4.13 12.03
CA MET A 77 8.26 -4.56 10.81
C MET A 77 7.28 -5.71 11.03
N SER A 78 6.21 -5.71 10.25
CA SER A 78 5.32 -6.85 10.07
C SER A 78 5.86 -7.72 8.95
N SER A 79 5.99 -9.02 9.21
CA SER A 79 6.46 -10.01 8.24
C SER A 79 5.72 -11.34 8.43
N PRO A 80 5.61 -12.19 7.38
CA PRO A 80 6.06 -11.92 6.02
C PRO A 80 5.26 -10.80 5.37
N LEU A 81 5.84 -10.16 4.36
CA LEU A 81 5.17 -9.14 3.57
C LEU A 81 4.07 -9.78 2.72
N ILE A 82 2.85 -9.22 2.79
CA ILE A 82 1.74 -9.68 1.97
C ILE A 82 1.72 -8.84 0.69
N THR A 83 1.80 -9.52 -0.44
CA THR A 83 1.95 -8.90 -1.75
C THR A 83 0.84 -9.31 -2.69
N ILE A 84 0.75 -8.61 -3.80
CA ILE A 84 -0.15 -8.91 -4.92
C ILE A 84 0.64 -8.74 -6.21
N MET A 85 0.32 -9.52 -7.23
CA MET A 85 0.97 -9.36 -8.51
C MET A 85 0.32 -8.24 -9.32
N ALA A 86 1.12 -7.54 -10.12
CA ALA A 86 0.69 -6.38 -10.90
C ALA A 86 -0.53 -6.66 -11.80
N TYR A 87 -0.61 -7.85 -12.35
CA TYR A 87 -1.67 -8.23 -13.29
C TYR A 87 -2.81 -9.04 -12.66
N ASP A 88 -2.79 -9.20 -11.33
CA ASP A 88 -3.94 -9.76 -10.61
C ASP A 88 -5.13 -8.79 -10.67
N SER A 89 -6.33 -9.34 -10.52
CA SER A 89 -7.55 -8.54 -10.51
C SER A 89 -7.70 -7.77 -9.20
N ILE A 90 -8.44 -6.67 -9.27
CA ILE A 90 -8.82 -5.90 -8.07
C ILE A 90 -9.66 -6.75 -7.12
N ASP A 91 -10.49 -7.64 -7.65
CA ASP A 91 -11.27 -8.58 -6.84
C ASP A 91 -10.35 -9.50 -6.00
N THR A 92 -9.31 -10.04 -6.62
CA THR A 92 -8.29 -10.83 -5.92
C THR A 92 -7.62 -10.02 -4.82
N ALA A 93 -7.22 -8.78 -5.13
CA ALA A 93 -6.59 -7.89 -4.15
C ALA A 93 -7.51 -7.60 -2.96
N SER A 94 -8.78 -7.33 -3.22
CA SER A 94 -9.78 -7.08 -2.16
C SER A 94 -9.93 -8.28 -1.24
N ARG A 95 -9.94 -9.49 -1.79
CA ARG A 95 -10.01 -10.72 -1.01
C ARG A 95 -8.77 -10.92 -0.14
N VAL A 96 -7.59 -10.65 -0.67
CA VAL A 96 -6.34 -10.75 0.08
C VAL A 96 -6.33 -9.76 1.24
N MET A 97 -6.72 -8.52 1.00
CA MET A 97 -6.82 -7.49 2.04
C MET A 97 -7.80 -7.89 3.15
N THR A 98 -8.99 -8.35 2.77
CA THR A 98 -10.03 -8.75 3.72
C THR A 98 -9.61 -9.94 4.55
N ARG A 99 -9.05 -10.97 3.90
CA ARG A 99 -8.61 -12.19 4.57
C ARG A 99 -7.51 -11.92 5.60
N ASN A 100 -6.60 -11.02 5.28
CA ASN A 100 -5.45 -10.69 6.12
C ASN A 100 -5.68 -9.48 7.02
N LYS A 101 -6.85 -8.83 6.93
CA LYS A 101 -7.22 -7.65 7.71
C LYS A 101 -6.20 -6.51 7.55
N ILE A 102 -5.76 -6.29 6.31
CA ILE A 102 -4.81 -5.24 5.96
C ILE A 102 -5.42 -4.27 4.95
N LYS A 103 -4.88 -3.06 4.90
CA LYS A 103 -5.40 -1.97 4.07
C LYS A 103 -4.49 -1.62 2.90
N ARG A 104 -3.34 -2.27 2.81
CA ARG A 104 -2.34 -2.00 1.78
C ARG A 104 -1.68 -3.30 1.35
N LEU A 105 -1.39 -3.38 0.03
CA LEU A 105 -0.63 -4.48 -0.56
C LEU A 105 0.53 -3.91 -1.36
N VAL A 106 1.69 -4.50 -1.21
CA VAL A 106 2.83 -4.20 -2.08
C VAL A 106 2.62 -4.93 -3.39
N VAL A 107 2.76 -4.20 -4.50
CA VAL A 107 2.54 -4.73 -5.85
C VAL A 107 3.88 -5.11 -6.47
N LEU A 108 3.98 -6.35 -6.91
CA LEU A 108 5.20 -6.91 -7.50
C LEU A 108 4.97 -7.33 -8.95
N GLU A 109 6.02 -7.27 -9.73
CA GLU A 109 6.13 -7.96 -11.02
C GLU A 109 6.82 -9.33 -10.86
N ALA A 110 6.90 -10.10 -11.97
CA ALA A 110 7.32 -11.51 -11.96
C ALA A 110 8.72 -11.75 -11.39
N ASP A 111 9.61 -10.77 -11.41
CA ASP A 111 10.96 -10.83 -10.86
C ASP A 111 11.04 -10.35 -9.40
N ASN A 112 9.91 -10.26 -8.70
CA ASN A 112 9.76 -9.70 -7.35
C ASN A 112 10.16 -8.21 -7.26
N ARG A 113 10.17 -7.50 -8.38
CA ARG A 113 10.41 -6.07 -8.38
C ARG A 113 9.16 -5.34 -7.87
N ILE A 114 9.37 -4.42 -6.94
CA ILE A 114 8.29 -3.58 -6.40
C ILE A 114 7.92 -2.53 -7.46
N VAL A 115 6.66 -2.53 -7.89
CA VAL A 115 6.17 -1.60 -8.91
C VAL A 115 5.12 -0.63 -8.41
N GLY A 116 4.62 -0.83 -7.21
CA GLY A 116 3.62 0.07 -6.64
C GLY A 116 3.09 -0.42 -5.31
N MET A 117 2.11 0.30 -4.82
CA MET A 117 1.34 -0.07 -3.63
C MET A 117 -0.13 0.17 -3.90
N LEU A 118 -0.95 -0.78 -3.53
CA LEU A 118 -2.40 -0.70 -3.64
C LEU A 118 -3.00 -0.54 -2.26
N SER A 119 -3.81 0.49 -2.07
CA SER A 119 -4.55 0.71 -0.82
C SER A 119 -6.05 0.51 -1.01
N VAL A 120 -6.75 0.31 0.11
CA VAL A 120 -8.23 0.33 0.11
C VAL A 120 -8.74 1.65 -0.46
N SER A 121 -8.09 2.77 -0.15
CA SER A 121 -8.45 4.09 -0.70
C SER A 121 -8.35 4.14 -2.21
N ASP A 122 -7.32 3.52 -2.80
CA ASP A 122 -7.17 3.45 -4.26
C ASP A 122 -8.34 2.70 -4.89
N ILE A 123 -8.76 1.59 -4.28
CA ILE A 123 -9.90 0.79 -4.75
C ILE A 123 -11.19 1.61 -4.66
N ILE A 124 -11.43 2.29 -3.54
CA ILE A 124 -12.62 3.12 -3.35
C ILE A 124 -12.68 4.24 -4.38
N LYS A 125 -11.57 4.93 -4.62
CA LYS A 125 -11.51 6.00 -5.63
C LYS A 125 -11.80 5.48 -7.03
N HIS A 126 -11.28 4.30 -7.36
CA HIS A 126 -11.54 3.67 -8.65
C HIS A 126 -13.02 3.31 -8.82
N LEU A 127 -13.63 2.70 -7.80
CA LEU A 127 -15.06 2.35 -7.82
C LEU A 127 -15.94 3.60 -7.91
N ALA A 128 -15.62 4.65 -7.16
CA ALA A 128 -16.34 5.92 -7.23
C ALA A 128 -16.29 6.51 -8.63
N LYS A 129 -15.13 6.47 -9.28
CA LYS A 129 -14.97 6.95 -10.66
C LYS A 129 -15.85 6.17 -11.64
N ILE A 130 -15.86 4.83 -11.53
CA ILE A 130 -16.71 3.98 -12.38
C ILE A 130 -18.19 4.33 -12.20
N LEU A 131 -18.65 4.50 -10.95
CA LEU A 131 -20.04 4.84 -10.66
C LEU A 131 -20.42 6.21 -11.21
N LEU A 132 -19.52 7.21 -11.12
CA LEU A 132 -19.77 8.55 -11.68
C LEU A 132 -19.83 8.50 -13.20
N ASP A 133 -18.91 7.79 -13.85
CA ASP A 133 -18.90 7.62 -15.30
C ASP A 133 -20.20 6.93 -15.78
N ASP A 134 -20.65 5.92 -15.09
CA ASP A 134 -21.91 5.23 -15.40
C ASP A 134 -23.12 6.13 -15.18
N TYR A 135 -23.12 6.93 -14.13
CA TYR A 135 -24.20 7.89 -13.88
C TYR A 135 -24.28 8.96 -14.96
N ASP A 136 -23.16 9.53 -15.37
CA ASP A 136 -23.10 10.54 -16.42
C ASP A 136 -23.56 9.95 -17.76
N ARG A 137 -23.17 8.72 -18.06
CA ARG A 137 -23.62 8.00 -19.25
C ARG A 137 -25.13 7.78 -19.22
N TYR A 138 -25.67 7.37 -18.07
CA TYR A 138 -27.09 7.20 -17.88
C TYR A 138 -27.86 8.51 -18.08
N ARG A 139 -27.38 9.61 -17.49
CA ARG A 139 -27.99 10.93 -17.68
C ARG A 139 -27.99 11.35 -19.13
N SER A 140 -26.90 11.16 -19.84
CA SER A 140 -26.78 11.51 -21.27
C SER A 140 -27.76 10.71 -22.13
N LEU A 141 -27.91 9.43 -21.86
CA LEU A 141 -28.88 8.57 -22.57
C LEU A 141 -30.32 9.01 -22.30
N ARG A 142 -30.64 9.29 -21.05
CA ARG A 142 -31.98 9.75 -20.68
C ARG A 142 -32.31 11.09 -21.33
N PHE A 143 -31.37 12.00 -21.32
CA PHE A 143 -31.55 13.31 -21.98
C PHE A 143 -31.79 13.14 -23.51
N ALA A 144 -31.05 12.26 -24.15
CA ALA A 144 -31.26 11.97 -25.58
C ALA A 144 -32.65 11.39 -25.87
N VAL A 145 -33.16 10.53 -24.98
CA VAL A 145 -34.50 9.97 -25.10
C VAL A 145 -35.59 11.04 -24.90
N ASP A 146 -35.40 11.92 -23.91
CA ASP A 146 -36.38 12.99 -23.62
C ASP A 146 -36.44 14.02 -24.74
N LEU A 147 -35.41 14.16 -25.56
CA LEU A 147 -35.37 15.08 -26.71
C LEU A 147 -35.93 14.46 -28.00
N SER A 148 -36.13 13.18 -28.05
CA SER A 148 -36.66 12.48 -29.21
C SER A 148 -38.18 12.37 -29.11
#